data_927e0fd603c84a5060e640ee222d2556
#
_entry.id   927e0fd603c84a5060e640ee222d2556
#
_cell.length_a   1.000
_cell.length_b   1.000
_cell.length_c   1.000
_cell.angle_alpha   90.00
_cell.angle_beta   90.00
_cell.angle_gamma   90.00
#
_symmetry.space_group_name_H-M   'P 1'
#
loop_
_entity.id
_entity.type
_entity.pdbx_description
1 polymer ?
#
loop_
_entity_poly.entity_id
_entity_poly.type
_entity_poly.pdbx_seq_one_letter_code
_entity_poly.pdbx_strand_id
1 'polypeptide(L)'
;FARNRPHDLFYYEEPLEMMKGEVLTPGCFLSAKDILQRHFLAYCIDCWTGENPIDNRIPPQIRFMGMGADFITKDDFFLNRLFKYINDHLDVLESNFASQYDDKVKQNAIEPLYKTLGAKGSFEQHIRLSFQRLQQKLDDIRDKVHYIRDYIREQKIALSDPLYAELDGQRRSLCNQRSKIMKQQVLEFMTDEGLLPNYAFPEKGVTFEGSVRYQRKGALGGSNGKFYSENIELVRPASSALKELAPGNYYYTGKYRMLIDGVDTYDWNLQDSSLVRKRFCSKCDYIEDETSGHALVCPKCGDPSFGSDSNVHDFVKMTTTKSDMLRGKAL
;
A
#
# COMPACT_ATOMS: atom_id res chain seq x y z
N PHE A 1 -12.79 18.19 -32.17
CA PHE A 1 -11.48 18.21 -32.86
C PHE A 1 -11.14 16.81 -33.34
N ALA A 2 -11.15 16.59 -34.67
CA ALA A 2 -10.68 15.36 -35.27
C ALA A 2 -9.13 15.46 -35.43
N ARG A 3 -8.43 14.43 -34.91
CA ARG A 3 -7.00 14.27 -35.12
C ARG A 3 -6.77 13.45 -36.39
N ASN A 4 -5.60 13.56 -37.02
CA ASN A 4 -5.26 12.74 -38.17
C ASN A 4 -5.02 11.26 -37.77
N ARG A 5 -6.09 10.60 -37.30
CA ARG A 5 -6.14 9.18 -36.97
C ARG A 5 -7.29 8.54 -37.73
N PRO A 6 -7.18 7.28 -38.16
CA PRO A 6 -8.23 6.61 -38.93
C PRO A 6 -9.62 6.68 -38.31
N HIS A 7 -9.73 6.46 -37.01
CA HIS A 7 -10.96 6.54 -36.23
C HIS A 7 -11.57 7.96 -36.26
N ASP A 8 -10.77 8.99 -36.04
CA ASP A 8 -11.25 10.36 -35.95
C ASP A 8 -11.66 10.87 -37.36
N LEU A 9 -10.95 10.46 -38.43
CA LEU A 9 -11.27 10.79 -39.79
C LEU A 9 -12.58 10.12 -40.22
N PHE A 10 -12.77 8.85 -39.90
CA PHE A 10 -14.01 8.13 -40.20
C PHE A 10 -15.25 8.86 -39.62
N TYR A 11 -15.21 9.19 -38.34
CA TYR A 11 -16.35 9.90 -37.71
C TYR A 11 -16.44 11.38 -38.07
N TYR A 12 -15.37 11.96 -38.63
CA TYR A 12 -15.45 13.29 -39.23
C TYR A 12 -16.21 13.27 -40.55
N GLU A 13 -16.01 12.25 -41.35
CA GLU A 13 -16.72 12.04 -42.63
C GLU A 13 -18.17 11.55 -42.40
N GLU A 14 -18.39 10.70 -41.37
CA GLU A 14 -19.66 10.10 -41.06
C GLU A 14 -20.13 10.43 -39.62
N PRO A 15 -20.40 11.70 -39.30
CA PRO A 15 -20.73 12.12 -37.92
C PRO A 15 -22.02 11.51 -37.38
N LEU A 16 -22.95 11.15 -38.26
CA LEU A 16 -24.20 10.50 -37.85
C LEU A 16 -23.99 9.09 -37.31
N GLU A 17 -22.98 8.37 -37.77
CA GLU A 17 -22.64 7.05 -37.27
C GLU A 17 -22.16 7.14 -35.81
N MET A 18 -21.43 8.19 -35.45
CA MET A 18 -21.03 8.45 -34.07
C MET A 18 -22.25 8.75 -33.16
N MET A 19 -23.28 9.35 -33.71
CA MET A 19 -24.50 9.72 -32.96
C MET A 19 -25.56 8.62 -32.90
N LYS A 20 -25.49 7.61 -33.77
CA LYS A 20 -26.40 6.46 -33.81
C LYS A 20 -26.08 5.38 -32.79
N GLY A 21 -24.89 5.37 -32.20
CA GLY A 21 -24.48 4.36 -31.25
C GLY A 21 -25.27 4.43 -29.95
N GLU A 22 -25.83 3.31 -29.51
CA GLU A 22 -26.30 3.17 -28.14
C GLU A 22 -25.07 3.20 -27.21
N VAL A 23 -24.96 4.26 -26.43
CA VAL A 23 -23.98 4.31 -25.33
C VAL A 23 -24.52 3.46 -24.21
N LEU A 24 -24.09 2.21 -24.12
CA LEU A 24 -24.33 1.40 -22.92
C LEU A 24 -23.70 2.10 -21.75
N THR A 25 -24.54 2.44 -20.76
CA THR A 25 -24.03 2.98 -19.50
C THR A 25 -23.00 2.01 -18.90
N PRO A 26 -21.79 2.47 -18.60
CA PRO A 26 -20.79 1.59 -17.99
C PRO A 26 -21.34 1.06 -16.66
N GLY A 27 -21.45 -0.25 -16.55
CA GLY A 27 -21.90 -0.91 -15.34
C GLY A 27 -20.74 -0.96 -14.33
N CYS A 28 -21.05 -0.78 -13.04
CA CYS A 28 -20.13 -1.06 -11.95
C CYS A 28 -20.44 -2.44 -11.37
N PHE A 29 -19.37 -3.22 -11.07
CA PHE A 29 -19.54 -4.46 -10.33
C PHE A 29 -19.69 -4.17 -8.83
N LEU A 30 -20.94 -3.94 -8.42
CA LEU A 30 -21.28 -3.53 -7.04
C LEU A 30 -21.09 -4.65 -6.00
N SER A 31 -20.92 -5.90 -6.42
CA SER A 31 -20.74 -7.04 -5.51
C SER A 31 -19.27 -7.30 -5.14
N ALA A 32 -18.35 -6.39 -5.49
CA ALA A 32 -16.93 -6.51 -5.11
C ALA A 32 -16.78 -6.24 -3.61
N LYS A 33 -16.48 -7.29 -2.84
CA LYS A 33 -16.35 -7.26 -1.38
C LYS A 33 -15.40 -6.17 -0.88
N ASP A 34 -14.22 -6.06 -1.48
CA ASP A 34 -13.21 -5.08 -1.07
C ASP A 34 -13.67 -3.63 -1.28
N ILE A 35 -14.43 -3.37 -2.36
CA ILE A 35 -14.99 -2.05 -2.63
C ILE A 35 -16.07 -1.73 -1.59
N LEU A 36 -16.98 -2.67 -1.33
CA LEU A 36 -18.02 -2.50 -0.33
C LEU A 36 -17.46 -2.28 1.08
N GLN A 37 -16.38 -2.98 1.45
CA GLN A 37 -15.71 -2.76 2.74
C GLN A 37 -15.19 -1.33 2.89
N ARG A 38 -14.56 -0.79 1.85
CA ARG A 38 -14.06 0.59 1.86
C ARG A 38 -15.19 1.60 1.98
N HIS A 39 -16.28 1.40 1.23
CA HIS A 39 -17.45 2.26 1.29
C HIS A 39 -18.16 2.18 2.64
N PHE A 40 -18.25 0.98 3.22
CA PHE A 40 -18.83 0.82 4.56
C PHE A 40 -18.01 1.53 5.63
N LEU A 41 -16.66 1.43 5.58
CA LEU A 41 -15.82 2.17 6.51
C LEU A 41 -16.00 3.69 6.36
N ALA A 42 -16.03 4.19 5.12
CA ALA A 42 -16.25 5.62 4.87
C ALA A 42 -17.61 6.06 5.42
N TYR A 43 -18.66 5.29 5.16
CA TYR A 43 -19.98 5.53 5.70
C TYR A 43 -20.02 5.55 7.25
N CYS A 44 -19.37 4.57 7.90
CA CYS A 44 -19.29 4.54 9.36
C CYS A 44 -18.54 5.76 9.93
N ILE A 45 -17.46 6.19 9.27
CA ILE A 45 -16.72 7.39 9.66
C ILE A 45 -17.59 8.63 9.54
N ASP A 46 -18.35 8.77 8.45
CA ASP A 46 -19.24 9.91 8.24
C ASP A 46 -20.35 9.95 9.30
N CYS A 47 -20.96 8.82 9.62
CA CYS A 47 -21.94 8.73 10.70
C CYS A 47 -21.35 9.08 12.06
N TRP A 48 -20.19 8.50 12.40
CA TRP A 48 -19.49 8.72 13.66
C TRP A 48 -19.08 10.19 13.87
N THR A 49 -18.52 10.79 12.82
CA THR A 49 -18.11 12.21 12.88
C THR A 49 -19.32 13.15 12.87
N GLY A 50 -20.41 12.78 12.19
CA GLY A 50 -21.65 13.55 12.14
C GLY A 50 -22.39 13.59 13.47
N GLU A 51 -22.28 12.54 14.30
CA GLU A 51 -22.96 12.46 15.61
C GLU A 51 -22.36 13.45 16.64
N ASN A 52 -21.03 13.53 16.71
CA ASN A 52 -20.33 14.46 17.58
C ASN A 52 -19.06 14.99 16.91
N PRO A 53 -19.15 16.07 16.09
CA PRO A 53 -18.00 16.59 15.34
C PRO A 53 -16.84 17.11 16.19
N ILE A 54 -17.07 17.37 17.46
CA ILE A 54 -16.05 17.90 18.38
C ILE A 54 -15.15 16.75 18.89
N ASP A 55 -15.77 15.70 19.37
CA ASP A 55 -15.06 14.56 19.97
C ASP A 55 -14.75 13.46 18.97
N ASN A 56 -15.66 13.21 18.03
CA ASN A 56 -15.56 12.14 17.03
C ASN A 56 -14.86 12.64 15.77
N ARG A 57 -13.53 12.68 15.79
CA ARG A 57 -12.75 13.12 14.63
C ARG A 57 -11.50 12.27 14.42
N ILE A 58 -11.13 12.15 13.16
CA ILE A 58 -9.86 11.55 12.76
C ILE A 58 -8.76 12.60 12.95
N PRO A 59 -7.62 12.24 13.56
CA PRO A 59 -6.48 13.14 13.65
C PRO A 59 -6.03 13.61 12.26
N PRO A 60 -5.71 14.90 12.06
CA PRO A 60 -5.38 15.42 10.73
C PRO A 60 -4.08 14.85 10.15
N GLN A 61 -3.13 14.49 11.01
CA GLN A 61 -1.85 13.92 10.60
C GLN A 61 -1.43 12.81 11.56
N ILE A 62 -0.61 11.89 11.06
CA ILE A 62 -0.09 10.73 11.82
C ILE A 62 0.59 11.15 13.12
N ARG A 63 1.32 12.26 13.13
CA ARG A 63 1.99 12.77 14.34
C ARG A 63 1.03 13.11 15.50
N PHE A 64 -0.24 13.34 15.22
CA PHE A 64 -1.25 13.67 16.22
C PHE A 64 -2.02 12.45 16.73
N MET A 65 -1.67 11.25 16.28
CA MET A 65 -2.31 10.01 16.71
C MET A 65 -1.81 9.52 18.07
N GLY A 66 -0.84 10.19 18.69
CA GLY A 66 -0.29 9.77 19.98
C GLY A 66 0.49 8.45 19.91
N MET A 67 1.15 8.17 18.77
CA MET A 67 1.87 6.92 18.53
C MET A 67 2.98 6.68 19.55
N GLY A 68 2.88 5.62 20.30
CA GLY A 68 3.85 5.08 21.24
C GLY A 68 3.74 3.56 21.22
N ALA A 69 4.53 2.83 22.01
CA ALA A 69 4.61 1.36 21.93
C ALA A 69 3.24 0.64 21.93
N ASP A 70 2.22 1.21 22.64
CA ASP A 70 0.91 0.58 22.81
C ASP A 70 -0.25 1.49 22.39
N PHE A 71 -0.04 2.36 21.40
CA PHE A 71 -1.08 3.34 21.02
C PHE A 71 -2.39 2.68 20.56
N ILE A 72 -2.33 1.49 19.95
CA ILE A 72 -3.51 0.75 19.44
C ILE A 72 -4.40 0.25 20.60
N THR A 73 -3.83 0.03 21.77
CA THR A 73 -4.57 -0.47 22.97
C THR A 73 -5.16 0.64 23.81
N LYS A 74 -4.83 1.91 23.54
CA LYS A 74 -5.34 3.04 24.31
C LYS A 74 -6.81 3.31 23.98
N ASP A 75 -7.64 3.47 24.99
CA ASP A 75 -9.08 3.72 24.82
C ASP A 75 -9.37 5.02 24.07
N ASP A 76 -8.52 6.03 24.20
CA ASP A 76 -8.64 7.32 23.51
C ASP A 76 -8.16 7.30 22.07
N PHE A 77 -7.56 6.20 21.60
CA PHE A 77 -7.17 6.07 20.20
C PHE A 77 -8.40 6.09 19.30
N PHE A 78 -8.37 6.93 18.29
CA PHE A 78 -9.55 7.21 17.45
C PHE A 78 -10.18 5.94 16.83
N LEU A 79 -9.37 4.93 16.45
CA LEU A 79 -9.90 3.67 15.93
C LEU A 79 -10.67 2.89 16.99
N ASN A 80 -10.23 2.89 18.25
CA ASN A 80 -10.93 2.19 19.32
C ASN A 80 -12.28 2.83 19.59
N ARG A 81 -12.35 4.16 19.56
CA ARG A 81 -13.61 4.90 19.68
C ARG A 81 -14.51 4.68 18.46
N LEU A 82 -13.95 4.66 17.26
CA LEU A 82 -14.68 4.37 16.02
C LEU A 82 -15.26 2.95 16.04
N PHE A 83 -14.45 1.94 16.36
CA PHE A 83 -14.92 0.56 16.40
C PHE A 83 -15.91 0.31 17.53
N LYS A 84 -15.75 0.96 18.68
CA LYS A 84 -16.77 0.94 19.72
C LYS A 84 -18.10 1.48 19.20
N TYR A 85 -18.08 2.64 18.55
CA TYR A 85 -19.26 3.22 17.94
C TYR A 85 -19.91 2.28 16.90
N ILE A 86 -19.10 1.70 16.01
CA ILE A 86 -19.60 0.75 15.01
C ILE A 86 -20.26 -0.46 15.69
N ASN A 87 -19.63 -1.04 16.71
CA ASN A 87 -20.17 -2.20 17.42
C ASN A 87 -21.48 -1.86 18.17
N ASP A 88 -21.55 -0.68 18.79
CA ASP A 88 -22.73 -0.23 19.54
C ASP A 88 -23.93 0.07 18.62
N HIS A 89 -23.70 0.40 17.34
CA HIS A 89 -24.73 0.81 16.38
C HIS A 89 -24.77 -0.10 15.13
N LEU A 90 -24.21 -1.31 15.20
CA LEU A 90 -23.96 -2.15 14.03
C LEU A 90 -25.23 -2.41 13.21
N ASP A 91 -26.31 -2.86 13.86
CA ASP A 91 -27.57 -3.22 13.19
C ASP A 91 -28.16 -2.03 12.38
N VAL A 92 -28.06 -0.82 12.93
CA VAL A 92 -28.56 0.40 12.28
C VAL A 92 -27.67 0.80 11.12
N LEU A 93 -26.35 0.75 11.31
CA LEU A 93 -25.37 1.10 10.26
C LEU A 93 -25.46 0.12 9.10
N GLU A 94 -25.59 -1.18 9.37
CA GLU A 94 -25.79 -2.22 8.38
C GLU A 94 -27.08 -2.02 7.58
N SER A 95 -28.20 -1.87 8.27
CA SER A 95 -29.49 -1.70 7.64
C SER A 95 -29.52 -0.47 6.72
N ASN A 96 -29.00 0.66 7.20
CA ASN A 96 -28.98 1.91 6.42
C ASN A 96 -28.02 1.82 5.24
N PHE A 97 -26.83 1.23 5.42
CA PHE A 97 -25.89 1.03 4.33
C PHE A 97 -26.45 0.06 3.27
N ALA A 98 -27.01 -1.06 3.72
CA ALA A 98 -27.63 -2.05 2.83
C ALA A 98 -28.82 -1.48 2.04
N SER A 99 -29.59 -0.55 2.61
CA SER A 99 -30.74 0.08 1.92
C SER A 99 -30.35 0.81 0.63
N GLN A 100 -29.06 1.16 0.45
CA GLN A 100 -28.55 1.84 -0.74
C GLN A 100 -28.34 0.90 -1.93
N TYR A 101 -28.44 -0.42 -1.73
CA TYR A 101 -28.13 -1.43 -2.73
C TYR A 101 -29.35 -2.29 -3.05
N ASP A 102 -29.32 -2.94 -4.21
CA ASP A 102 -30.35 -3.91 -4.59
C ASP A 102 -30.22 -5.22 -3.78
N ASP A 103 -31.27 -6.04 -3.80
CA ASP A 103 -31.33 -7.26 -2.99
C ASP A 103 -30.28 -8.32 -3.38
N LYS A 104 -29.81 -8.32 -4.64
CA LYS A 104 -28.76 -9.24 -5.08
C LYS A 104 -27.40 -8.87 -4.46
N VAL A 105 -27.09 -7.57 -4.40
CA VAL A 105 -25.85 -7.09 -3.76
C VAL A 105 -25.93 -7.32 -2.26
N LYS A 106 -27.09 -7.08 -1.63
CA LYS A 106 -27.29 -7.34 -0.19
C LYS A 106 -26.95 -8.78 0.19
N GLN A 107 -27.58 -9.75 -0.46
CA GLN A 107 -27.44 -11.17 -0.12
C GLN A 107 -26.05 -11.72 -0.43
N ASN A 108 -25.45 -11.32 -1.54
CA ASN A 108 -24.22 -11.95 -2.02
C ASN A 108 -22.93 -11.28 -1.51
N ALA A 109 -22.99 -10.00 -1.16
CA ALA A 109 -21.78 -9.24 -0.82
C ALA A 109 -21.85 -8.54 0.54
N ILE A 110 -22.98 -7.96 0.93
CA ILE A 110 -23.08 -7.16 2.15
C ILE A 110 -23.23 -8.06 3.39
N GLU A 111 -24.16 -9.00 3.41
CA GLU A 111 -24.38 -9.89 4.57
C GLU A 111 -23.11 -10.64 5.03
N PRO A 112 -22.28 -11.25 4.13
CA PRO A 112 -21.04 -11.88 4.57
C PRO A 112 -20.02 -10.92 5.16
N LEU A 113 -20.09 -9.63 4.80
CA LEU A 113 -19.19 -8.58 5.26
C LEU A 113 -19.35 -8.34 6.77
N TYR A 114 -20.57 -8.35 7.24
CA TYR A 114 -20.94 -7.97 8.61
C TYR A 114 -20.76 -9.11 9.61
N LYS A 115 -21.00 -10.35 9.20
CA LYS A 115 -20.84 -11.53 10.06
C LYS A 115 -19.42 -11.77 10.56
N THR A 116 -18.45 -11.00 10.05
CA THR A 116 -17.03 -11.17 10.38
C THR A 116 -16.44 -10.06 11.25
N LEU A 117 -17.23 -9.10 11.71
CA LEU A 117 -16.75 -8.08 12.64
C LEU A 117 -16.31 -8.73 13.98
N GLY A 118 -15.07 -8.40 14.40
CA GLY A 118 -14.49 -8.93 15.64
C GLY A 118 -13.81 -10.31 15.52
N ALA A 119 -14.00 -11.05 14.40
CA ALA A 119 -13.34 -12.35 14.20
C ALA A 119 -11.93 -12.19 13.61
N LYS A 120 -11.10 -13.24 13.78
CA LYS A 120 -9.78 -13.31 13.13
C LYS A 120 -9.95 -13.27 11.60
N GLY A 121 -9.28 -12.32 10.94
CA GLY A 121 -9.46 -12.05 9.50
C GLY A 121 -10.60 -11.09 9.17
N SER A 122 -11.21 -10.45 10.18
CA SER A 122 -12.31 -9.50 10.01
C SER A 122 -11.85 -8.17 9.42
N PHE A 123 -12.83 -7.41 8.97
CA PHE A 123 -12.67 -6.02 8.54
C PHE A 123 -11.94 -5.14 9.58
N GLU A 124 -12.35 -5.20 10.85
CA GLU A 124 -11.69 -4.47 11.94
C GLU A 124 -10.22 -4.87 12.07
N GLN A 125 -9.93 -6.17 12.03
CA GLN A 125 -8.56 -6.66 12.14
C GLN A 125 -7.69 -6.18 10.97
N HIS A 126 -8.22 -6.17 9.75
CA HIS A 126 -7.50 -5.68 8.58
C HIS A 126 -7.09 -4.20 8.74
N ILE A 127 -8.01 -3.36 9.24
CA ILE A 127 -7.72 -1.95 9.50
C ILE A 127 -6.67 -1.79 10.60
N ARG A 128 -6.82 -2.51 11.72
CA ARG A 128 -5.86 -2.47 12.84
C ARG A 128 -4.46 -2.88 12.40
N LEU A 129 -4.35 -3.92 11.57
CA LEU A 129 -3.07 -4.39 11.03
C LEU A 129 -2.37 -3.32 10.17
N SER A 130 -3.09 -2.52 9.39
CA SER A 130 -2.49 -1.44 8.62
C SER A 130 -1.84 -0.37 9.51
N PHE A 131 -2.49 -0.03 10.63
CA PHE A 131 -1.90 0.90 11.59
C PHE A 131 -0.74 0.28 12.41
N GLN A 132 -0.80 -1.02 12.69
CA GLN A 132 0.33 -1.74 13.32
C GLN A 132 1.56 -1.73 12.42
N ARG A 133 1.39 -1.95 11.11
CA ARG A 133 2.49 -1.85 10.12
C ARG A 133 3.10 -0.44 10.09
N LEU A 134 2.27 0.58 10.15
CA LEU A 134 2.74 1.96 10.23
C LEU A 134 3.60 2.17 11.49
N GLN A 135 3.13 1.70 12.64
CA GLN A 135 3.88 1.79 13.89
C GLN A 135 5.21 1.06 13.80
N GLN A 136 5.21 -0.17 13.31
CA GLN A 136 6.43 -0.95 13.12
C GLN A 136 7.43 -0.23 12.20
N LYS A 137 6.96 0.31 11.07
CA LYS A 137 7.82 1.08 10.16
C LYS A 137 8.46 2.28 10.87
N LEU A 138 7.73 2.96 11.73
CA LEU A 138 8.24 4.11 12.51
C LEU A 138 9.24 3.67 13.59
N ASP A 139 9.00 2.53 14.23
CA ASP A 139 9.88 1.94 15.23
C ASP A 139 11.17 1.44 14.59
N ASP A 140 11.10 0.73 13.48
CA ASP A 140 12.28 0.28 12.73
C ASP A 140 13.18 1.46 12.30
N ILE A 141 12.56 2.55 11.85
CA ILE A 141 13.33 3.77 11.51
C ILE A 141 13.97 4.35 12.76
N ARG A 142 13.26 4.43 13.88
CA ARG A 142 13.78 4.92 15.15
C ARG A 142 14.97 4.09 15.61
N ASP A 143 14.82 2.78 15.61
CA ASP A 143 15.84 1.85 16.10
C ASP A 143 17.09 1.87 15.22
N LYS A 144 16.94 1.98 13.90
CA LYS A 144 18.07 2.22 12.98
C LYS A 144 18.78 3.54 13.26
N VAL A 145 18.03 4.62 13.54
CA VAL A 145 18.63 5.91 13.91
C VAL A 145 19.39 5.82 15.22
N HIS A 146 18.85 5.10 16.23
CA HIS A 146 19.53 4.86 17.51
C HIS A 146 20.78 4.02 17.31
N TYR A 147 20.69 2.92 16.56
CA TYR A 147 21.84 2.07 16.25
C TYR A 147 23.00 2.85 15.60
N ILE A 148 22.72 3.66 14.58
CA ILE A 148 23.74 4.49 13.91
C ILE A 148 24.38 5.46 14.90
N ARG A 149 23.59 6.11 15.75
CA ARG A 149 24.09 7.05 16.76
C ARG A 149 24.99 6.35 17.78
N ASP A 150 24.56 5.21 18.27
CA ASP A 150 25.30 4.44 19.27
C ASP A 150 26.58 3.88 18.66
N TYR A 151 26.53 3.36 17.45
CA TYR A 151 27.71 2.90 16.71
C TYR A 151 28.77 3.99 16.54
N ILE A 152 28.37 5.20 16.12
CA ILE A 152 29.30 6.36 16.01
C ILE A 152 29.93 6.66 17.36
N ARG A 153 29.15 6.63 18.44
CA ARG A 153 29.63 6.92 19.80
C ARG A 153 30.59 5.84 20.33
N GLU A 154 30.23 4.57 20.18
CA GLU A 154 31.02 3.43 20.69
C GLU A 154 32.33 3.26 19.95
N GLN A 155 32.30 3.42 18.64
CA GLN A 155 33.51 3.34 17.80
C GLN A 155 34.35 4.63 17.86
N LYS A 156 33.92 5.66 18.61
CA LYS A 156 34.59 6.96 18.74
C LYS A 156 34.97 7.57 17.38
N ILE A 157 34.08 7.43 16.39
CA ILE A 157 34.33 7.88 15.02
C ILE A 157 34.45 9.41 15.01
N ALA A 158 35.58 9.92 14.54
CA ALA A 158 35.82 11.36 14.51
C ALA A 158 34.98 12.06 13.44
N LEU A 159 34.63 13.32 13.70
CA LEU A 159 33.89 14.15 12.73
C LEU A 159 34.58 14.33 11.38
N SER A 160 35.91 14.20 11.37
CA SER A 160 36.75 14.28 10.17
C SER A 160 36.83 12.96 9.39
N ASP A 161 36.35 11.86 9.98
CA ASP A 161 36.37 10.56 9.34
C ASP A 161 35.31 10.51 8.21
N PRO A 162 35.65 10.05 7.00
CA PRO A 162 34.72 9.83 5.93
C PRO A 162 33.52 8.94 6.32
N LEU A 163 33.79 7.93 7.17
CA LEU A 163 32.73 7.03 7.70
C LEU A 163 31.70 7.79 8.55
N TYR A 164 32.15 8.79 9.34
CA TYR A 164 31.21 9.64 10.08
C TYR A 164 30.23 10.35 9.14
N ALA A 165 30.74 10.95 8.08
CA ALA A 165 29.90 11.68 7.12
C ALA A 165 28.88 10.76 6.41
N GLU A 166 29.28 9.51 6.14
CA GLU A 166 28.40 8.50 5.56
C GLU A 166 27.29 8.09 6.53
N LEU A 167 27.63 7.72 7.76
CA LEU A 167 26.70 7.31 8.80
C LEU A 167 25.73 8.45 9.20
N ASP A 168 26.23 9.68 9.33
CA ASP A 168 25.38 10.83 9.61
C ASP A 168 24.44 11.15 8.44
N GLY A 169 24.90 10.94 7.20
CA GLY A 169 24.05 11.01 6.01
C GLY A 169 22.91 9.98 6.03
N GLN A 170 23.20 8.74 6.42
CA GLN A 170 22.18 7.69 6.61
C GLN A 170 21.17 8.08 7.69
N ARG A 171 21.66 8.49 8.85
CA ARG A 171 20.82 8.95 9.96
C ARG A 171 19.89 10.09 9.56
N ARG A 172 20.40 11.09 8.85
CA ARG A 172 19.57 12.22 8.36
C ARG A 172 18.53 11.77 7.38
N SER A 173 18.85 10.85 6.46
CA SER A 173 17.89 10.27 5.51
C SER A 173 16.74 9.58 6.23
N LEU A 174 17.04 8.73 7.22
CA LEU A 174 16.03 8.06 8.05
C LEU A 174 15.17 9.05 8.84
N CYS A 175 15.78 10.08 9.42
CA CYS A 175 15.03 11.15 10.11
C CYS A 175 14.07 11.90 9.16
N ASN A 176 14.51 12.17 7.93
CA ASN A 176 13.67 12.81 6.92
C ASN A 176 12.51 11.91 6.50
N GLN A 177 12.77 10.61 6.28
CA GLN A 177 11.75 9.62 5.97
C GLN A 177 10.70 9.55 7.09
N ARG A 178 11.14 9.43 8.35
CA ARG A 178 10.24 9.48 9.51
C ARG A 178 9.41 10.76 9.54
N SER A 179 10.04 11.91 9.32
CA SER A 179 9.35 13.20 9.31
C SER A 179 8.30 13.29 8.20
N LYS A 180 8.56 12.71 7.02
CA LYS A 180 7.59 12.64 5.91
C LYS A 180 6.37 11.82 6.32
N ILE A 181 6.57 10.62 6.86
CA ILE A 181 5.49 9.75 7.33
C ILE A 181 4.67 10.45 8.42
N MET A 182 5.31 11.04 9.42
CA MET A 182 4.63 11.71 10.52
C MET A 182 3.79 12.93 10.10
N LYS A 183 4.13 13.57 8.98
CA LYS A 183 3.37 14.70 8.41
C LYS A 183 2.24 14.28 7.48
N GLN A 184 2.21 13.03 7.05
CA GLN A 184 1.15 12.52 6.18
C GLN A 184 -0.22 12.64 6.87
N GLN A 185 -1.25 12.96 6.11
CA GLN A 185 -2.63 12.98 6.61
C GLN A 185 -3.12 11.56 6.90
N VAL A 186 -3.87 11.37 7.97
CA VAL A 186 -4.38 10.04 8.36
C VAL A 186 -5.34 9.50 7.30
N LEU A 187 -6.21 10.35 6.75
CA LEU A 187 -7.14 9.94 5.67
C LEU A 187 -6.39 9.55 4.39
N GLU A 188 -5.33 10.29 4.04
CA GLU A 188 -4.45 9.95 2.92
C GLU A 188 -3.79 8.59 3.15
N PHE A 189 -3.21 8.36 4.32
CA PHE A 189 -2.66 7.06 4.70
C PHE A 189 -3.70 5.94 4.59
N MET A 190 -4.93 6.14 5.10
CA MET A 190 -6.00 5.15 5.01
C MET A 190 -6.39 4.86 3.56
N THR A 191 -6.38 5.88 2.70
CA THR A 191 -6.65 5.73 1.26
C THR A 191 -5.52 4.98 0.56
N ASP A 192 -4.27 5.32 0.86
CA ASP A 192 -3.07 4.66 0.31
C ASP A 192 -2.99 3.20 0.76
N GLU A 193 -3.38 2.90 2.00
CA GLU A 193 -3.51 1.53 2.51
C GLU A 193 -4.73 0.77 1.93
N GLY A 194 -5.56 1.43 1.11
CA GLY A 194 -6.74 0.84 0.50
C GLY A 194 -7.85 0.53 1.50
N LEU A 195 -7.89 1.24 2.63
CA LEU A 195 -8.95 1.14 3.64
C LEU A 195 -10.15 2.02 3.28
N LEU A 196 -9.92 3.13 2.59
CA LEU A 196 -10.97 4.04 2.11
C LEU A 196 -11.05 4.04 0.58
N PRO A 197 -12.20 4.45 0.01
CA PRO A 197 -12.34 4.57 -1.44
C PRO A 197 -11.32 5.56 -2.00
N ASN A 198 -10.64 5.14 -3.07
CA ASN A 198 -9.80 6.01 -3.85
C ASN A 198 -10.45 6.24 -5.21
N TYR A 199 -10.96 7.43 -5.44
CA TYR A 199 -11.64 7.78 -6.68
C TYR A 199 -10.69 8.02 -7.85
N ALA A 200 -9.38 8.14 -7.59
CA ALA A 200 -8.41 8.43 -8.63
C ALA A 200 -8.06 7.19 -9.48
N PHE A 201 -7.86 6.01 -8.88
CA PHE A 201 -7.72 4.69 -9.54
C PHE A 201 -7.69 3.58 -8.49
N PRO A 202 -8.36 2.43 -8.71
CA PRO A 202 -8.51 1.37 -7.69
C PRO A 202 -7.29 0.48 -7.51
N GLU A 203 -6.27 0.55 -8.36
CA GLU A 203 -5.12 -0.32 -8.24
C GLU A 203 -4.05 0.28 -7.31
N LYS A 204 -3.80 -0.40 -6.20
CA LYS A 204 -2.58 -0.19 -5.43
C LYS A 204 -1.39 -0.52 -6.32
N GLY A 205 -0.65 0.51 -6.71
CA GLY A 205 0.60 0.30 -7.39
C GLY A 205 1.67 -0.23 -6.45
N VAL A 206 2.78 -0.69 -7.03
CA VAL A 206 4.00 -0.99 -6.28
C VAL A 206 4.80 0.28 -6.10
N THR A 207 5.15 0.59 -4.87
CA THR A 207 5.97 1.75 -4.53
C THR A 207 7.45 1.40 -4.66
N PHE A 208 8.19 2.23 -5.38
CA PHE A 208 9.65 2.20 -5.40
C PHE A 208 10.17 3.28 -4.45
N GLU A 209 10.95 2.89 -3.46
CA GLU A 209 11.67 3.78 -2.53
C GLU A 209 13.16 3.73 -2.85
N GLY A 210 13.70 4.82 -3.40
CA GLY A 210 15.12 4.97 -3.71
C GLY A 210 15.79 6.00 -2.83
N SER A 211 16.98 5.72 -2.34
CA SER A 211 17.84 6.69 -1.66
C SER A 211 19.14 6.88 -2.43
N VAL A 212 19.41 8.08 -2.87
CA VAL A 212 20.65 8.44 -3.56
C VAL A 212 21.45 9.36 -2.68
N ARG A 213 22.65 8.93 -2.30
CA ARG A 213 23.57 9.73 -1.50
C ARG A 213 24.74 10.20 -2.38
N TYR A 214 24.98 11.50 -2.42
CA TYR A 214 26.08 12.09 -3.18
C TYR A 214 26.81 13.17 -2.40
N GLN A 215 28.10 13.29 -2.69
CA GLN A 215 28.95 14.34 -2.12
C GLN A 215 29.08 15.47 -3.12
N ARG A 216 28.69 16.67 -2.74
CA ARG A 216 28.89 17.87 -3.56
C ARG A 216 30.27 18.43 -3.24
N LYS A 217 31.16 18.46 -4.22
CA LYS A 217 32.46 19.13 -4.08
C LYS A 217 32.19 20.62 -3.82
N GLY A 218 32.76 21.14 -2.73
CA GLY A 218 32.69 22.59 -2.45
C GLY A 218 33.35 23.37 -3.58
N ALA A 219 32.84 24.55 -3.89
CA ALA A 219 33.32 25.42 -4.96
C ALA A 219 34.81 25.92 -4.82
N LEU A 220 35.47 25.62 -3.71
CA LEU A 220 36.81 26.04 -3.34
C LEU A 220 37.70 24.87 -2.88
N GLY A 221 37.70 23.74 -3.56
CA GLY A 221 38.75 22.74 -3.45
C GLY A 221 39.03 22.13 -2.06
N GLY A 222 38.23 22.39 -1.05
CA GLY A 222 38.37 21.81 0.28
C GLY A 222 37.83 20.38 0.34
N SER A 223 38.57 19.46 0.95
CA SER A 223 38.28 18.01 1.00
C SER A 223 37.01 17.61 1.82
N ASN A 224 36.30 18.54 2.40
CA ASN A 224 35.08 18.32 3.22
C ASN A 224 33.78 18.65 2.44
N GLY A 225 33.48 17.91 1.39
CA GLY A 225 32.19 18.03 0.72
C GLY A 225 31.06 17.52 1.62
N LYS A 226 30.01 18.31 1.80
CA LYS A 226 28.79 17.89 2.50
C LYS A 226 28.12 16.75 1.72
N PHE A 227 27.73 15.69 2.44
CA PHE A 227 26.88 14.64 1.88
C PHE A 227 25.42 15.11 1.82
N TYR A 228 24.80 14.86 0.70
CA TYR A 228 23.39 15.10 0.45
C TYR A 228 22.70 13.77 0.18
N SER A 229 21.47 13.61 0.64
CA SER A 229 20.63 12.49 0.26
C SER A 229 19.41 13.02 -0.47
N GLU A 230 19.06 12.36 -1.56
CA GLU A 230 17.83 12.57 -2.33
C GLU A 230 17.03 11.29 -2.25
N ASN A 231 15.80 11.39 -1.70
CA ASN A 231 14.88 10.26 -1.65
C ASN A 231 13.95 10.35 -2.84
N ILE A 232 13.83 9.26 -3.56
CA ILE A 232 13.00 9.11 -4.74
C ILE A 232 11.89 8.13 -4.37
N GLU A 233 10.66 8.52 -4.58
CA GLU A 233 9.49 7.67 -4.37
C GLU A 233 8.61 7.74 -5.61
N LEU A 234 8.31 6.59 -6.17
CA LEU A 234 7.52 6.46 -7.38
C LEU A 234 6.56 5.29 -7.22
N VAL A 235 5.37 5.43 -7.77
CA VAL A 235 4.38 4.35 -7.81
C VAL A 235 4.22 3.87 -9.24
N ARG A 236 4.23 2.54 -9.42
CA ARG A 236 4.01 1.90 -10.72
C ARG A 236 2.80 0.96 -10.64
N PRO A 237 1.96 0.88 -11.67
CA PRO A 237 0.94 -0.15 -11.75
C PRO A 237 1.55 -1.54 -11.56
N ALA A 238 0.84 -2.44 -10.87
CA ALA A 238 1.36 -3.76 -10.49
C ALA A 238 1.90 -4.56 -11.70
N SER A 239 1.20 -4.52 -12.83
CA SER A 239 1.61 -5.20 -14.07
C SER A 239 2.95 -4.70 -14.65
N SER A 240 3.20 -3.40 -14.58
CA SER A 240 4.46 -2.80 -14.99
C SER A 240 5.56 -3.04 -13.96
N ALA A 241 5.21 -2.94 -12.67
CA ALA A 241 6.14 -3.11 -11.57
C ALA A 241 6.78 -4.49 -11.53
N LEU A 242 6.04 -5.55 -11.83
CA LEU A 242 6.56 -6.92 -11.93
C LEU A 242 7.72 -7.04 -12.92
N LYS A 243 7.75 -6.21 -13.96
CA LYS A 243 8.81 -6.20 -14.97
C LYS A 243 9.90 -5.18 -14.67
N GLU A 244 9.50 -3.99 -14.22
CA GLU A 244 10.41 -2.85 -14.05
C GLU A 244 11.10 -2.85 -12.69
N LEU A 245 10.37 -3.23 -11.63
CA LEU A 245 10.80 -3.13 -10.25
C LEU A 245 11.17 -4.47 -9.60
N ALA A 246 11.35 -5.53 -10.39
CA ALA A 246 11.81 -6.82 -9.87
C ALA A 246 13.24 -6.69 -9.30
N PRO A 247 13.57 -7.38 -8.19
CA PRO A 247 14.91 -7.41 -7.64
C PRO A 247 15.95 -7.84 -8.67
N GLY A 248 17.10 -7.15 -8.69
CA GLY A 248 18.15 -7.37 -9.68
C GLY A 248 18.01 -6.54 -10.95
N ASN A 249 16.86 -5.92 -11.20
CA ASN A 249 16.68 -5.01 -12.32
C ASN A 249 17.23 -3.61 -12.02
N TYR A 250 17.54 -2.88 -13.09
CA TYR A 250 17.87 -1.47 -13.00
C TYR A 250 16.67 -0.61 -13.36
N TYR A 251 16.32 0.28 -12.46
CA TYR A 251 15.29 1.29 -12.69
C TYR A 251 15.93 2.64 -13.02
N TYR A 252 15.43 3.29 -14.07
CA TYR A 252 15.95 4.58 -14.55
C TYR A 252 14.95 5.68 -14.19
N THR A 253 15.38 6.65 -13.40
CA THR A 253 14.56 7.78 -13.01
C THR A 253 15.37 9.07 -12.97
N GLY A 254 14.91 10.10 -13.68
CA GLY A 254 15.66 11.35 -13.81
C GLY A 254 17.07 11.08 -14.34
N LYS A 255 18.08 11.46 -13.55
CA LYS A 255 19.50 11.27 -13.85
C LYS A 255 20.12 10.02 -13.20
N TYR A 256 19.32 9.16 -12.60
CA TYR A 256 19.80 8.03 -11.83
C TYR A 256 19.46 6.69 -12.49
N ARG A 257 20.42 5.78 -12.43
CA ARG A 257 20.25 4.35 -12.70
C ARG A 257 20.34 3.62 -11.37
N MET A 258 19.24 3.08 -10.89
CA MET A 258 19.13 2.49 -9.56
C MET A 258 18.94 0.99 -9.65
N LEU A 259 19.77 0.22 -8.96
CA LEU A 259 19.60 -1.23 -8.84
C LEU A 259 18.51 -1.49 -7.81
N ILE A 260 17.50 -2.26 -8.16
CA ILE A 260 16.51 -2.74 -7.22
C ILE A 260 17.14 -3.88 -6.40
N ASP A 261 17.49 -3.60 -5.15
CA ASP A 261 18.23 -4.51 -4.27
C ASP A 261 17.38 -5.10 -3.13
N GLY A 262 16.14 -4.60 -2.95
CA GLY A 262 15.26 -5.07 -1.92
C GLY A 262 13.78 -5.04 -2.27
N VAL A 263 13.04 -5.98 -1.68
CA VAL A 263 11.57 -5.98 -1.63
C VAL A 263 11.17 -5.94 -0.17
N ASP A 264 10.18 -5.14 0.17
CA ASP A 264 9.59 -5.18 1.50
C ASP A 264 8.71 -6.42 1.58
N THR A 265 9.17 -7.39 2.36
CA THR A 265 8.52 -8.68 2.51
C THR A 265 7.65 -8.77 3.76
N TYR A 266 7.51 -7.66 4.49
CA TYR A 266 6.84 -7.65 5.76
C TYR A 266 5.32 -7.73 5.59
N ASP A 267 4.75 -8.91 5.80
CA ASP A 267 3.31 -9.12 5.89
C ASP A 267 2.95 -9.70 7.25
N TRP A 268 2.29 -8.90 8.09
CA TRP A 268 1.86 -9.26 9.43
C TRP A 268 0.80 -10.37 9.51
N ASN A 269 0.09 -10.62 8.41
CA ASN A 269 -0.93 -11.65 8.39
C ASN A 269 -0.34 -13.06 8.44
N LEU A 270 0.96 -13.17 8.18
CA LEU A 270 1.70 -14.42 8.17
C LEU A 270 2.77 -14.30 9.25
N GLN A 271 2.50 -14.79 10.44
CA GLN A 271 3.43 -14.77 11.59
C GLN A 271 4.79 -15.41 11.28
N ASP A 272 4.96 -16.08 10.13
CA ASP A 272 6.18 -16.81 9.77
C ASP A 272 6.72 -16.56 8.35
N SER A 273 5.97 -16.03 7.42
CA SER A 273 6.51 -15.71 6.08
C SER A 273 5.61 -14.75 5.30
N SER A 274 6.22 -13.81 4.60
CA SER A 274 5.60 -13.00 3.55
C SER A 274 5.25 -13.82 2.29
N LEU A 275 5.34 -15.12 2.36
CA LEU A 275 5.08 -16.01 1.26
C LEU A 275 3.60 -16.39 1.23
N VAL A 276 2.97 -16.11 0.11
CA VAL A 276 1.61 -16.58 -0.19
C VAL A 276 1.75 -17.78 -1.11
N ARG A 277 1.19 -18.92 -0.70
CA ARG A 277 1.17 -20.12 -1.52
C ARG A 277 -0.01 -20.07 -2.46
N LYS A 278 0.25 -20.26 -3.75
CA LYS A 278 -0.77 -20.28 -4.78
C LYS A 278 -0.63 -21.52 -5.64
N ARG A 279 -1.77 -22.08 -6.03
CA ARG A 279 -1.87 -23.23 -6.90
C ARG A 279 -2.23 -22.79 -8.32
N PHE A 280 -1.51 -23.29 -9.29
CA PHE A 280 -1.66 -22.96 -10.71
C PHE A 280 -2.19 -24.15 -11.51
N CYS A 281 -3.01 -23.87 -12.50
CA CYS A 281 -3.32 -24.87 -13.49
C CYS A 281 -2.35 -24.79 -14.67
N SER A 282 -1.67 -25.89 -14.96
CA SER A 282 -0.72 -25.97 -16.09
C SER A 282 -1.38 -25.86 -17.47
N LYS A 283 -2.70 -26.04 -17.58
CA LYS A 283 -3.44 -26.02 -18.86
C LYS A 283 -4.15 -24.71 -19.17
N CYS A 284 -4.64 -23.96 -18.17
CA CYS A 284 -5.54 -22.84 -18.44
C CYS A 284 -5.24 -21.60 -17.61
N ASP A 285 -4.08 -21.51 -17.00
CA ASP A 285 -3.63 -20.37 -16.18
C ASP A 285 -4.58 -20.00 -15.02
N TYR A 286 -5.47 -20.92 -14.61
CA TYR A 286 -6.30 -20.72 -13.41
C TYR A 286 -5.42 -20.73 -12.17
N ILE A 287 -5.66 -19.80 -11.27
CA ILE A 287 -4.87 -19.62 -10.05
C ILE A 287 -5.83 -19.51 -8.86
N GLU A 288 -5.52 -20.22 -7.78
CA GLU A 288 -6.22 -20.07 -6.50
C GLU A 288 -5.23 -20.01 -5.33
N ASP A 289 -5.68 -19.49 -4.19
CA ASP A 289 -4.89 -19.51 -2.96
C ASP A 289 -4.86 -20.93 -2.41
N GLU A 290 -3.65 -21.37 -1.99
CA GLU A 290 -3.50 -22.70 -1.37
C GLU A 290 -4.10 -22.67 0.03
N THR A 291 -5.26 -23.28 0.16
CA THR A 291 -5.99 -23.42 1.43
C THR A 291 -6.23 -24.90 1.72
N SER A 292 -6.45 -25.24 2.99
CA SER A 292 -6.89 -26.59 3.36
C SER A 292 -8.27 -26.86 2.76
N GLY A 293 -8.34 -27.62 1.69
CA GLY A 293 -9.59 -27.94 0.97
C GLY A 293 -9.61 -27.48 -0.49
N HIS A 294 -8.42 -27.30 -1.10
CA HIS A 294 -8.31 -27.01 -2.52
C HIS A 294 -8.98 -28.08 -3.41
N ALA A 295 -9.41 -27.64 -4.59
CA ALA A 295 -9.99 -28.54 -5.58
C ALA A 295 -8.92 -29.53 -6.12
N LEU A 296 -9.26 -30.80 -6.19
CA LEU A 296 -8.36 -31.83 -6.78
C LEU A 296 -8.30 -31.71 -8.30
N VAL A 297 -9.29 -31.09 -8.90
CA VAL A 297 -9.45 -30.90 -10.34
C VAL A 297 -9.63 -29.42 -10.62
N CYS A 298 -9.01 -28.90 -11.68
CA CYS A 298 -9.11 -27.49 -12.03
C CYS A 298 -10.58 -27.06 -12.23
N PRO A 299 -11.10 -26.08 -11.48
CA PRO A 299 -12.48 -25.63 -11.62
C PRO A 299 -12.80 -25.02 -12.98
N LYS A 300 -11.77 -24.53 -13.71
CA LYS A 300 -11.96 -23.85 -15.00
C LYS A 300 -11.92 -24.83 -16.18
N CYS A 301 -10.97 -25.77 -16.21
CA CYS A 301 -10.77 -26.65 -17.38
C CYS A 301 -10.88 -28.15 -17.08
N GLY A 302 -11.11 -28.52 -15.84
CA GLY A 302 -11.26 -29.94 -15.45
C GLY A 302 -9.96 -30.74 -15.43
N ASP A 303 -8.79 -30.11 -15.44
CA ASP A 303 -7.50 -30.81 -15.42
C ASP A 303 -7.27 -31.53 -14.08
N PRO A 304 -7.08 -32.85 -14.05
CA PRO A 304 -6.85 -33.60 -12.83
C PRO A 304 -5.44 -33.41 -12.25
N SER A 305 -4.49 -32.89 -13.03
CA SER A 305 -3.14 -32.60 -12.53
C SER A 305 -3.11 -31.38 -11.59
N PHE A 306 -4.18 -30.60 -11.55
CA PHE A 306 -4.28 -29.40 -10.71
C PHE A 306 -4.07 -29.69 -9.22
N GLY A 307 -4.52 -30.83 -8.73
CA GLY A 307 -4.35 -31.27 -7.34
C GLY A 307 -2.91 -31.61 -6.93
N SER A 308 -1.97 -31.65 -7.87
CA SER A 308 -0.58 -32.03 -7.58
C SER A 308 0.15 -30.89 -6.83
N ASP A 309 1.00 -31.26 -5.85
CA ASP A 309 1.84 -30.32 -5.11
C ASP A 309 2.90 -29.62 -5.98
N SER A 310 3.24 -30.21 -7.15
CA SER A 310 4.12 -29.59 -8.13
C SER A 310 3.56 -28.29 -8.73
N ASN A 311 2.25 -28.08 -8.61
CA ASN A 311 1.55 -26.88 -9.09
C ASN A 311 1.42 -25.79 -8.02
N VAL A 312 1.98 -26.01 -6.83
CA VAL A 312 1.98 -25.02 -5.74
C VAL A 312 3.31 -24.28 -5.74
N HIS A 313 3.21 -22.96 -5.75
CA HIS A 313 4.38 -22.09 -5.73
C HIS A 313 4.26 -21.03 -4.63
N ASP A 314 5.40 -20.67 -4.07
CA ASP A 314 5.50 -19.60 -3.08
C ASP A 314 5.67 -18.25 -3.77
N PHE A 315 4.85 -17.29 -3.39
CA PHE A 315 4.87 -15.91 -3.92
C PHE A 315 5.11 -14.91 -2.82
N VAL A 316 5.94 -13.92 -3.13
CA VAL A 316 6.08 -12.71 -2.31
C VAL A 316 5.17 -11.63 -2.88
N LYS A 317 4.29 -11.07 -2.05
CA LYS A 317 3.50 -9.89 -2.43
C LYS A 317 4.42 -8.68 -2.51
N MET A 318 4.69 -8.22 -3.72
CA MET A 318 5.51 -7.04 -3.97
C MET A 318 4.66 -5.78 -3.76
N THR A 319 4.81 -5.13 -2.61
CA THR A 319 4.14 -3.86 -2.30
C THR A 319 5.08 -2.68 -2.38
N THR A 320 6.31 -2.86 -1.89
CA THR A 320 7.34 -1.83 -1.91
C THR A 320 8.67 -2.46 -2.31
N THR A 321 9.36 -1.83 -3.24
CA THR A 321 10.73 -2.20 -3.65
C THR A 321 11.69 -1.10 -3.25
N LYS A 322 12.93 -1.47 -2.98
CA LYS A 322 13.93 -0.57 -2.41
C LYS A 322 15.20 -0.56 -3.25
N SER A 323 15.86 0.58 -3.25
CA SER A 323 17.20 0.76 -3.78
C SER A 323 17.99 1.71 -2.89
N ASP A 324 19.14 1.26 -2.39
CA ASP A 324 20.04 2.11 -1.61
C ASP A 324 21.34 2.31 -2.40
N MET A 325 21.46 3.43 -3.09
CA MET A 325 22.65 3.78 -3.84
C MET A 325 23.66 4.49 -2.96
N LEU A 326 24.69 3.75 -2.55
CA LEU A 326 25.96 4.31 -2.08
C LEU A 326 26.76 4.81 -3.30
N ARG A 327 26.80 6.13 -3.51
CA ARG A 327 27.43 6.83 -4.63
C ARG A 327 26.76 6.59 -5.98
N GLY A 328 25.85 7.49 -6.34
CA GLY A 328 25.36 7.55 -7.70
C GLY A 328 26.50 7.77 -8.67
N LYS A 329 26.81 6.80 -9.52
CA LYS A 329 27.39 7.13 -10.81
C LYS A 329 26.27 7.86 -11.54
N ALA A 330 26.37 9.20 -11.59
CA ALA A 330 25.63 9.95 -12.58
C ALA A 330 25.99 9.38 -13.96
N LEU A 331 24.98 9.12 -14.78
CA LEU A 331 25.18 8.84 -16.20
C LEU A 331 25.90 9.99 -16.85
#